data_b104a0c422a12a44485db632c45222a6
#
_entry.id   b104a0c422a12a44485db632c45222a6
#
_cell.length_a   1.000
_cell.length_b   1.000
_cell.length_c   1.000
_cell.angle_alpha   90.00
_cell.angle_beta   90.00
_cell.angle_gamma   90.00
#
_symmetry.space_group_name_H-M   'P 1'
#
loop_
_entity.id
_entity.type
_entity.pdbx_description
1 polymer ?
#
loop_
_entity_poly.entity_id
_entity_poly.type
_entity_poly.pdbx_seq_one_letter_code
_entity_poly.pdbx_strand_id
1 'polypeptide(L)'
;MANRKDSKGRVLKTGESQRKDGTYMYRYTDIRGNRKSVYASNLKELREKERDVFELLNDGVDYAKGNITVTNLLSRYFSVKIGIKSQTKKNYNYKFNIISASDFGSRKICTIKKSDAISWIISMRDSGRKDSTIRDYTSLLKSAFQFACDDHILKENPFNFNIREYIGKVKFDSFAMTEVQQESLMDFIKKDKRYKKYYGDYKFLLETGLRLSEFRGLTFKDIDFKNRTITVSHQLSYGPKDAFHIIEPKSASGNRKIYMTDGAVEALNEIIAKRPKVKNEVMVDGYCGFILLGNDGYPYCIQNHSKVLKSIIKKYNRLHPEAPLPHITPHTFRHTFCTNMLNKGLDITSLQYVMGHSDPSVTLKVYSHVNSDVSIKNMKNIVDARNVFGCAYQETI
;
A
#
# COMPACT_ATOMS: atom_id res chain seq x y z
N MET A 1 -20.23 51.16 35.49
CA MET A 1 -19.58 49.99 36.17
C MET A 1 -18.10 50.29 36.31
N ALA A 2 -17.52 50.16 37.53
CA ALA A 2 -16.10 50.42 37.72
C ALA A 2 -15.24 49.41 36.93
N ASN A 3 -14.29 49.92 36.14
CA ASN A 3 -13.38 49.08 35.38
C ASN A 3 -12.49 48.28 36.35
N ARG A 4 -12.49 46.96 36.23
CA ARG A 4 -11.62 46.05 37.00
C ARG A 4 -10.16 46.37 36.68
N LYS A 5 -9.32 46.51 37.71
CA LYS A 5 -7.89 46.80 37.57
C LYS A 5 -7.06 45.63 38.14
N ASP A 6 -5.89 45.41 37.58
CA ASP A 6 -4.90 44.49 38.14
C ASP A 6 -4.14 45.11 39.31
N SER A 7 -3.23 44.34 39.93
CA SER A 7 -2.38 44.79 41.07
C SER A 7 -1.46 45.95 40.70
N LYS A 8 -1.27 46.26 39.38
CA LYS A 8 -0.47 47.38 38.88
C LYS A 8 -1.34 48.55 38.38
N GLY A 9 -2.66 48.56 38.71
CA GLY A 9 -3.59 49.61 38.32
C GLY A 9 -4.05 49.62 36.89
N ARG A 10 -3.69 48.62 36.07
CA ARG A 10 -4.06 48.50 34.64
C ARG A 10 -5.46 47.96 34.50
N VAL A 11 -6.23 48.53 33.57
CA VAL A 11 -7.61 48.11 33.28
C VAL A 11 -7.63 46.75 32.63
N LEU A 12 -8.43 45.82 33.16
CA LEU A 12 -8.70 44.49 32.65
C LEU A 12 -9.96 44.51 31.79
N LYS A 13 -9.88 43.90 30.62
CA LYS A 13 -11.01 43.74 29.68
C LYS A 13 -12.00 42.67 30.16
N THR A 14 -13.15 42.58 29.51
CA THR A 14 -14.14 41.52 29.73
C THR A 14 -13.49 40.15 29.47
N GLY A 15 -13.61 39.25 30.43
CA GLY A 15 -12.97 37.91 30.37
C GLY A 15 -11.59 37.84 31.00
N GLU A 16 -10.84 38.97 31.07
CA GLU A 16 -9.53 39.04 31.73
C GLU A 16 -9.69 39.07 33.27
N SER A 17 -8.77 38.40 33.96
CA SER A 17 -8.63 38.47 35.44
C SER A 17 -7.18 38.18 35.84
N GLN A 18 -6.77 38.73 36.99
CA GLN A 18 -5.51 38.40 37.65
C GLN A 18 -5.79 37.48 38.84
N ARG A 19 -5.05 36.39 38.96
CA ARG A 19 -5.12 35.42 40.06
C ARG A 19 -4.27 35.90 41.25
N LYS A 20 -4.49 35.27 42.39
CA LYS A 20 -3.75 35.58 43.62
C LYS A 20 -2.24 35.29 43.55
N ASP A 21 -1.88 34.33 42.65
CA ASP A 21 -0.48 33.98 42.36
C ASP A 21 0.21 34.93 41.37
N GLY A 22 -0.48 36.04 40.98
CA GLY A 22 0.05 37.02 40.04
C GLY A 22 -0.14 36.68 38.56
N THR A 23 -0.55 35.48 38.22
CA THR A 23 -0.81 35.07 36.82
C THR A 23 -2.08 35.69 36.28
N TYR A 24 -2.14 35.92 34.99
CA TYR A 24 -3.31 36.45 34.28
C TYR A 24 -4.07 35.34 33.60
N MET A 25 -5.40 35.46 33.56
CA MET A 25 -6.30 34.51 32.97
C MET A 25 -7.33 35.24 32.08
N TYR A 26 -7.55 34.70 30.88
CA TYR A 26 -8.65 35.10 29.99
C TYR A 26 -9.62 33.95 29.86
N ARG A 27 -10.92 34.20 30.11
CA ARG A 27 -12.01 33.24 29.94
C ARG A 27 -12.79 33.53 28.66
N TYR A 28 -13.03 32.51 27.88
CA TYR A 28 -13.83 32.59 26.67
C TYR A 28 -14.75 31.37 26.53
N THR A 29 -15.71 31.45 25.63
CA THR A 29 -16.57 30.34 25.25
C THR A 29 -16.09 29.80 23.90
N ASP A 30 -15.84 28.50 23.80
CA ASP A 30 -15.44 27.86 22.53
C ASP A 30 -16.63 27.75 21.56
N ILE A 31 -16.34 27.36 20.32
CA ILE A 31 -17.34 27.18 19.24
C ILE A 31 -18.45 26.16 19.59
N ARG A 32 -18.26 25.33 20.62
CA ARG A 32 -19.23 24.35 21.13
C ARG A 32 -19.99 24.80 22.35
N GLY A 33 -19.83 26.06 22.76
CA GLY A 33 -20.48 26.61 23.95
C GLY A 33 -19.81 26.28 25.29
N ASN A 34 -18.62 25.64 25.29
CA ASN A 34 -17.92 25.29 26.50
C ASN A 34 -17.04 26.46 26.98
N ARG A 35 -17.02 26.70 28.31
CA ARG A 35 -16.13 27.69 28.91
C ARG A 35 -14.69 27.20 28.97
N LYS A 36 -13.75 27.97 28.45
CA LYS A 36 -12.31 27.71 28.42
C LYS A 36 -11.55 28.88 29.00
N SER A 37 -10.29 28.64 29.37
CA SER A 37 -9.39 29.67 29.91
C SER A 37 -7.98 29.50 29.35
N VAL A 38 -7.32 30.62 29.06
CA VAL A 38 -5.89 30.71 28.78
C VAL A 38 -5.20 31.49 29.85
N TYR A 39 -3.93 31.19 30.12
CA TYR A 39 -3.13 31.76 31.18
C TYR A 39 -1.85 32.35 30.62
N ALA A 40 -1.35 33.41 31.30
CA ALA A 40 -0.10 34.06 30.96
C ALA A 40 0.59 34.62 32.22
N SER A 41 1.90 34.78 32.14
CA SER A 41 2.70 35.36 33.24
C SER A 41 2.52 36.88 33.39
N ASN A 42 2.13 37.55 32.31
CA ASN A 42 1.91 38.99 32.29
C ASN A 42 0.75 39.36 31.34
N LEU A 43 0.24 40.62 31.52
CA LEU A 43 -0.94 41.10 30.77
C LEU A 43 -0.68 41.27 29.28
N LYS A 44 0.56 41.55 28.85
CA LYS A 44 0.90 41.70 27.44
C LYS A 44 0.80 40.34 26.72
N GLU A 45 1.40 39.34 27.30
CA GLU A 45 1.33 37.95 26.81
C GLU A 45 -0.11 37.40 26.80
N LEU A 46 -0.91 37.74 27.83
CA LEU A 46 -2.32 37.35 27.86
C LEU A 46 -3.09 37.95 26.68
N ARG A 47 -2.87 39.22 26.35
CA ARG A 47 -3.54 39.90 25.24
C ARG A 47 -3.07 39.43 23.85
N GLU A 48 -1.85 38.97 23.75
CA GLU A 48 -1.38 38.25 22.52
C GLU A 48 -2.15 36.94 22.37
N LYS A 49 -2.23 36.12 23.41
CA LYS A 49 -3.01 34.88 23.41
C LYS A 49 -4.51 35.12 23.22
N GLU A 50 -5.06 36.20 23.74
CA GLU A 50 -6.46 36.60 23.52
C GLU A 50 -6.74 36.91 22.04
N ARG A 51 -5.83 37.61 21.35
CA ARG A 51 -5.94 37.84 19.91
C ARG A 51 -5.93 36.54 19.10
N ASP A 52 -4.98 35.66 19.42
CA ASP A 52 -4.89 34.36 18.76
C ASP A 52 -6.17 33.54 18.94
N VAL A 53 -6.71 33.53 20.18
CA VAL A 53 -7.99 32.85 20.47
C VAL A 53 -9.13 33.48 19.69
N PHE A 54 -9.19 34.81 19.63
CA PHE A 54 -10.27 35.54 18.94
C PHE A 54 -10.22 35.30 17.42
N GLU A 55 -9.04 35.34 16.81
CA GLU A 55 -8.85 35.02 15.40
C GLU A 55 -9.29 33.57 15.08
N LEU A 56 -8.86 32.60 15.92
CA LEU A 56 -9.24 31.21 15.72
C LEU A 56 -10.72 30.93 15.96
N LEU A 57 -11.37 31.61 16.91
CA LEU A 57 -12.81 31.53 17.12
C LEU A 57 -13.59 32.12 15.94
N ASN A 58 -13.14 33.24 15.37
CA ASN A 58 -13.71 33.83 14.18
C ASN A 58 -13.57 32.92 12.96
N ASP A 59 -12.45 32.18 12.87
CA ASP A 59 -12.21 31.17 11.85
C ASP A 59 -12.92 29.82 12.15
N GLY A 60 -13.68 29.73 13.25
CA GLY A 60 -14.40 28.53 13.66
C GLY A 60 -13.51 27.42 14.25
N VAL A 61 -12.29 27.73 14.68
CA VAL A 61 -11.29 26.76 15.18
C VAL A 61 -11.31 26.60 16.71
N ASP A 62 -11.27 25.36 17.21
CA ASP A 62 -11.21 25.06 18.65
C ASP A 62 -9.75 25.14 19.17
N TYR A 63 -9.35 26.32 19.63
CA TYR A 63 -7.99 26.57 20.13
C TYR A 63 -7.54 25.58 21.24
N ALA A 64 -8.44 25.17 22.12
CA ALA A 64 -8.08 24.27 23.23
C ALA A 64 -7.72 22.85 22.72
N LYS A 65 -8.32 22.41 21.62
CA LYS A 65 -8.03 21.11 21.01
C LYS A 65 -6.76 21.10 20.15
N GLY A 66 -6.37 22.23 19.58
CA GLY A 66 -5.12 22.39 18.84
C GLY A 66 -3.86 22.17 19.70
N ASN A 67 -3.97 22.21 21.04
CA ASN A 67 -2.88 21.93 21.98
C ASN A 67 -2.53 20.44 22.15
N ILE A 68 -3.22 19.52 21.48
CA ILE A 68 -2.85 18.10 21.49
C ILE A 68 -1.59 17.84 20.66
N THR A 69 -0.86 16.78 20.99
CA THR A 69 0.33 16.38 20.22
C THR A 69 -0.04 15.63 18.93
N VAL A 70 0.91 15.52 18.00
CA VAL A 70 0.75 14.70 16.79
C VAL A 70 0.41 13.25 17.16
N THR A 71 1.06 12.69 18.18
CA THR A 71 0.77 11.35 18.71
C THR A 71 -0.69 11.22 19.14
N ASN A 72 -1.20 12.21 19.89
CA ASN A 72 -2.59 12.21 20.35
C ASN A 72 -3.58 12.39 19.19
N LEU A 73 -3.24 13.21 18.19
CA LEU A 73 -4.04 13.33 16.95
C LEU A 73 -4.14 12.00 16.24
N LEU A 74 -3.02 11.30 16.03
CA LEU A 74 -3.01 9.98 15.39
C LEU A 74 -3.83 8.95 16.17
N SER A 75 -3.73 8.92 17.51
CA SER A 75 -4.53 8.04 18.35
C SER A 75 -6.04 8.29 18.15
N ARG A 76 -6.47 9.56 18.13
CA ARG A 76 -7.87 9.93 17.86
C ARG A 76 -8.29 9.55 16.44
N TYR A 77 -7.46 9.85 15.46
CA TYR A 77 -7.73 9.49 14.06
C TYR A 77 -7.91 7.98 13.88
N PHE A 78 -7.12 7.15 14.58
CA PHE A 78 -7.26 5.69 14.52
C PHE A 78 -8.49 5.17 15.28
N SER A 79 -8.89 5.81 16.37
CA SER A 79 -10.06 5.39 17.16
C SER A 79 -11.38 5.55 16.43
N VAL A 80 -11.48 6.52 15.52
CA VAL A 80 -12.70 6.75 14.72
C VAL A 80 -12.76 5.92 13.44
N LYS A 81 -11.67 5.24 13.07
CA LYS A 81 -11.64 4.38 11.87
C LYS A 81 -12.21 3.01 12.16
N ILE A 82 -13.42 2.77 11.67
CA ILE A 82 -14.11 1.48 11.78
C ILE A 82 -13.78 0.59 10.56
N GLY A 83 -13.76 -0.73 10.73
CA GLY A 83 -13.64 -1.69 9.62
C GLY A 83 -12.23 -1.83 9.02
N ILE A 84 -11.19 -1.38 9.72
CA ILE A 84 -9.82 -1.51 9.24
C ILE A 84 -9.39 -2.98 9.25
N LYS A 85 -9.01 -3.52 8.09
CA LYS A 85 -8.45 -4.89 7.97
C LYS A 85 -7.20 -5.05 8.84
N SER A 86 -7.03 -6.23 9.45
CA SER A 86 -5.95 -6.56 10.40
C SER A 86 -4.55 -6.13 9.90
N GLN A 87 -4.21 -6.37 8.64
CA GLN A 87 -2.92 -5.97 8.07
C GLN A 87 -2.75 -4.44 7.98
N THR A 88 -3.80 -3.71 7.66
CA THR A 88 -3.77 -2.24 7.64
C THR A 88 -3.58 -1.69 9.05
N LYS A 89 -4.23 -2.30 10.06
CA LYS A 89 -4.06 -1.96 11.48
C LYS A 89 -2.62 -2.17 11.94
N LYS A 90 -1.98 -3.29 11.56
CA LYS A 90 -0.56 -3.54 11.84
C LYS A 90 0.33 -2.45 11.24
N ASN A 91 0.10 -2.09 9.97
CA ASN A 91 0.86 -1.04 9.29
C ASN A 91 0.66 0.34 9.95
N TYR A 92 -0.55 0.66 10.39
CA TYR A 92 -0.82 1.89 11.12
C TYR A 92 -0.12 1.91 12.47
N ASN A 93 -0.17 0.82 13.24
CA ASN A 93 0.52 0.72 14.52
C ASN A 93 2.05 0.85 14.35
N TYR A 94 2.62 0.24 13.33
CA TYR A 94 4.04 0.39 13.02
C TYR A 94 4.41 1.86 12.74
N LYS A 95 3.64 2.53 11.88
CA LYS A 95 3.85 3.95 11.56
C LYS A 95 3.64 4.84 12.79
N PHE A 96 2.61 4.55 13.58
CA PHE A 96 2.33 5.25 14.85
C PHE A 96 3.52 5.18 15.79
N ASN A 97 4.07 3.99 16.04
CA ASN A 97 5.20 3.82 16.94
C ASN A 97 6.43 4.63 16.48
N ILE A 98 6.72 4.65 15.18
CA ILE A 98 7.84 5.43 14.64
C ILE A 98 7.61 6.94 14.80
N ILE A 99 6.41 7.42 14.51
CA ILE A 99 6.09 8.86 14.64
C ILE A 99 6.10 9.26 16.11
N SER A 100 5.47 8.47 16.99
CA SER A 100 5.38 8.76 18.43
C SER A 100 6.73 8.77 19.14
N ALA A 101 7.69 7.97 18.66
CA ALA A 101 9.06 7.95 19.19
C ALA A 101 9.94 9.10 18.65
N SER A 102 9.43 9.92 17.73
CA SER A 102 10.17 11.06 17.16
C SER A 102 9.81 12.37 17.87
N ASP A 103 10.71 13.35 17.82
CA ASP A 103 10.45 14.72 18.33
C ASP A 103 9.22 15.34 17.66
N PHE A 104 8.97 15.00 16.39
CA PHE A 104 7.81 15.47 15.67
C PHE A 104 6.49 14.95 16.29
N GLY A 105 6.48 13.72 16.79
CA GLY A 105 5.32 13.12 17.47
C GLY A 105 4.90 13.83 18.75
N SER A 106 5.85 14.43 19.48
CA SER A 106 5.62 15.16 20.73
C SER A 106 5.16 16.61 20.51
N ARG A 107 5.32 17.16 19.31
CA ARG A 107 4.95 18.56 19.01
C ARG A 107 3.44 18.77 19.03
N LYS A 108 3.02 19.95 19.48
CA LYS A 108 1.61 20.39 19.46
C LYS A 108 1.19 20.69 18.01
N ILE A 109 0.04 20.16 17.59
CA ILE A 109 -0.42 20.30 16.19
C ILE A 109 -0.65 21.75 15.78
N CYS A 110 -1.09 22.63 16.67
CA CYS A 110 -1.28 24.05 16.41
C CYS A 110 0.04 24.81 16.13
N THR A 111 1.20 24.26 16.52
CA THR A 111 2.51 24.88 16.29
C THR A 111 3.16 24.42 14.99
N ILE A 112 2.60 23.43 14.32
CA ILE A 112 3.19 22.84 13.12
C ILE A 112 2.78 23.62 11.88
N LYS A 113 3.77 24.22 11.23
CA LYS A 113 3.63 24.90 9.95
C LYS A 113 4.02 23.97 8.79
N LYS A 114 3.69 24.37 7.56
CA LYS A 114 4.13 23.66 6.34
C LYS A 114 5.64 23.44 6.31
N SER A 115 6.44 24.43 6.71
CA SER A 115 7.91 24.32 6.78
C SER A 115 8.38 23.21 7.73
N ASP A 116 7.71 23.04 8.87
CA ASP A 116 8.03 21.98 9.84
C ASP A 116 7.72 20.58 9.30
N ALA A 117 6.58 20.44 8.59
CA ALA A 117 6.22 19.22 7.92
C ALA A 117 7.24 18.84 6.83
N ILE A 118 7.70 19.82 6.04
CA ILE A 118 8.74 19.63 5.02
C ILE A 118 10.08 19.24 5.67
N SER A 119 10.49 19.95 6.74
CA SER A 119 11.73 19.64 7.47
C SER A 119 11.73 18.23 8.03
N TRP A 120 10.59 17.77 8.55
CA TRP A 120 10.45 16.39 9.02
C TRP A 120 10.59 15.36 7.87
N ILE A 121 10.02 15.62 6.69
CA ILE A 121 10.18 14.77 5.50
C ILE A 121 11.65 14.70 5.08
N ILE A 122 12.34 15.84 5.07
CA ILE A 122 13.76 15.91 4.72
C ILE A 122 14.59 15.11 5.73
N SER A 123 14.32 15.23 7.04
CA SER A 123 15.01 14.43 8.06
C SER A 123 14.82 12.94 7.90
N MET A 124 13.63 12.50 7.49
CA MET A 124 13.38 11.09 7.16
C MET A 124 14.19 10.62 5.94
N ARG A 125 14.32 11.46 4.92
CA ARG A 125 15.14 11.18 3.74
C ARG A 125 16.62 11.08 4.12
N ASP A 126 17.11 12.03 4.89
CA ASP A 126 18.50 12.11 5.32
C ASP A 126 18.88 10.95 6.26
N SER A 127 17.89 10.39 6.99
CA SER A 127 18.05 9.13 7.75
C SER A 127 18.08 7.87 6.87
N GLY A 128 18.08 7.99 5.53
CA GLY A 128 18.19 6.89 4.58
C GLY A 128 16.88 6.12 4.34
N ARG A 129 15.72 6.67 4.71
CA ARG A 129 14.44 6.02 4.41
C ARG A 129 14.09 6.14 2.93
N LYS A 130 13.52 5.08 2.37
CA LYS A 130 13.08 5.06 0.97
C LYS A 130 11.94 6.06 0.73
N ASP A 131 11.94 6.71 -0.44
CA ASP A 131 10.92 7.68 -0.84
C ASP A 131 9.49 7.13 -0.76
N SER A 132 9.28 5.85 -1.13
CA SER A 132 7.99 5.17 -0.99
C SER A 132 7.52 5.12 0.47
N THR A 133 8.43 4.84 1.40
CA THR A 133 8.16 4.83 2.84
C THR A 133 7.80 6.22 3.33
N ILE A 134 8.57 7.25 2.94
CA ILE A 134 8.30 8.65 3.31
C ILE A 134 6.92 9.09 2.82
N ARG A 135 6.54 8.74 1.58
CA ARG A 135 5.19 9.00 1.05
C ARG A 135 4.09 8.36 1.88
N ASP A 136 4.29 7.14 2.30
CA ASP A 136 3.33 6.40 3.11
C ASP A 136 3.10 7.06 4.48
N TYR A 137 4.16 7.57 5.11
CA TYR A 137 4.04 8.33 6.36
C TYR A 137 3.38 9.69 6.15
N THR A 138 3.79 10.41 5.09
CA THR A 138 3.21 11.71 4.75
C THR A 138 1.73 11.59 4.42
N SER A 139 1.33 10.56 3.68
CA SER A 139 -0.08 10.29 3.38
C SER A 139 -0.91 10.05 4.64
N LEU A 140 -0.36 9.30 5.61
CA LEU A 140 -1.03 9.08 6.91
C LEU A 140 -1.19 10.39 7.67
N LEU A 141 -0.11 11.17 7.80
CA LEU A 141 -0.15 12.47 8.49
C LEU A 141 -1.07 13.45 7.78
N LYS A 142 -1.01 13.54 6.45
CA LYS A 142 -1.93 14.38 5.67
C LYS A 142 -3.39 14.04 5.99
N SER A 143 -3.75 12.76 6.06
CA SER A 143 -5.10 12.33 6.39
C SER A 143 -5.49 12.64 7.84
N ALA A 144 -4.56 12.48 8.79
CA ALA A 144 -4.81 12.77 10.20
C ALA A 144 -4.94 14.28 10.47
N PHE A 145 -4.12 15.11 9.81
CA PHE A 145 -4.23 16.56 9.91
C PHE A 145 -5.46 17.10 9.18
N GLN A 146 -5.87 16.45 8.06
CA GLN A 146 -7.14 16.79 7.40
C GLN A 146 -8.32 16.51 8.33
N PHE A 147 -8.34 15.38 9.02
CA PHE A 147 -9.34 15.09 10.06
C PHE A 147 -9.38 16.18 11.14
N ALA A 148 -8.24 16.74 11.54
CA ALA A 148 -8.20 17.86 12.50
C ALA A 148 -8.77 19.16 11.88
N CYS A 149 -8.60 19.39 10.58
CA CYS A 149 -9.20 20.53 9.90
C CYS A 149 -10.72 20.36 9.77
N ASP A 150 -11.18 19.16 9.38
CA ASP A 150 -12.61 18.84 9.23
C ASP A 150 -13.35 18.94 10.58
N ASP A 151 -12.66 18.65 11.70
CA ASP A 151 -13.15 18.82 13.08
C ASP A 151 -12.99 20.27 13.61
N HIS A 152 -12.59 21.21 12.77
CA HIS A 152 -12.31 22.61 13.15
C HIS A 152 -11.30 22.78 14.30
N ILE A 153 -10.32 21.87 14.38
CA ILE A 153 -9.21 21.94 15.36
C ILE A 153 -8.03 22.73 14.77
N LEU A 154 -7.86 22.69 13.47
CA LEU A 154 -6.86 23.44 12.72
C LEU A 154 -7.52 24.18 11.55
N LYS A 155 -6.98 25.34 11.22
CA LYS A 155 -7.43 26.13 10.05
C LYS A 155 -6.96 25.50 8.73
N GLU A 156 -5.70 25.06 8.70
CA GLU A 156 -5.04 24.54 7.50
C GLU A 156 -4.27 23.27 7.79
N ASN A 157 -4.19 22.40 6.79
CA ASN A 157 -3.43 21.17 6.87
C ASN A 157 -1.97 21.44 6.48
N PRO A 158 -0.99 21.33 7.41
CA PRO A 158 0.42 21.60 7.13
C PRO A 158 1.04 20.61 6.13
N PHE A 159 0.38 19.46 5.86
CA PHE A 159 0.80 18.47 4.86
C PHE A 159 0.11 18.66 3.49
N ASN A 160 -0.59 19.78 3.27
CA ASN A 160 -1.23 20.06 2.00
C ASN A 160 -0.25 20.68 1.00
N PHE A 161 0.69 19.87 0.51
CA PHE A 161 1.67 20.22 -0.51
C PHE A 161 2.02 19.02 -1.38
N ASN A 162 2.70 19.27 -2.50
CA ASN A 162 3.19 18.23 -3.38
C ASN A 162 4.51 17.65 -2.85
N ILE A 163 4.45 16.46 -2.29
CA ILE A 163 5.62 15.79 -1.71
C ILE A 163 6.73 15.52 -2.75
N ARG A 164 6.39 15.42 -4.06
CA ARG A 164 7.36 15.11 -5.13
C ARG A 164 8.45 16.17 -5.26
N GLU A 165 8.19 17.40 -4.81
CA GLU A 165 9.15 18.50 -4.81
C GLU A 165 10.30 18.25 -3.82
N TYR A 166 10.08 17.46 -2.78
CA TYR A 166 11.02 17.25 -1.66
C TYR A 166 11.71 15.88 -1.66
N ILE A 167 11.07 14.86 -2.25
CA ILE A 167 11.62 13.48 -2.28
C ILE A 167 11.87 12.94 -3.70
N GLY A 168 11.65 13.78 -4.72
CA GLY A 168 11.85 13.40 -6.11
C GLY A 168 10.76 12.48 -6.68
N LYS A 169 10.96 12.06 -7.92
CA LYS A 169 10.09 11.09 -8.59
C LYS A 169 10.39 9.70 -8.08
N VAL A 170 9.46 9.04 -7.42
CA VAL A 170 9.60 7.60 -7.12
C VAL A 170 9.62 6.87 -8.46
N LYS A 171 10.73 6.26 -8.78
CA LYS A 171 10.75 5.24 -9.81
C LYS A 171 9.90 4.08 -9.29
N PHE A 172 8.78 3.82 -9.92
CA PHE A 172 8.06 2.57 -9.71
C PHE A 172 8.92 1.49 -10.39
N ASP A 173 9.67 0.74 -9.60
CA ASP A 173 10.43 -0.42 -10.08
C ASP A 173 9.52 -1.62 -10.42
N SER A 174 8.32 -1.35 -10.97
CA SER A 174 7.49 -2.39 -11.55
C SER A 174 7.98 -2.65 -12.97
N PHE A 175 8.93 -3.55 -13.11
CA PHE A 175 9.40 -4.00 -14.42
C PHE A 175 8.91 -5.42 -14.72
N ALA A 176 8.76 -5.72 -16.00
CA ALA A 176 8.59 -7.07 -16.50
C ALA A 176 9.96 -7.65 -16.91
N MET A 177 10.19 -8.92 -16.64
CA MET A 177 11.39 -9.60 -17.12
C MET A 177 11.36 -9.71 -18.64
N THR A 178 12.48 -9.49 -19.30
CA THR A 178 12.65 -9.80 -20.72
C THR A 178 12.57 -11.31 -20.95
N GLU A 179 12.32 -11.75 -22.17
CA GLU A 179 12.28 -13.18 -22.51
C GLU A 179 13.58 -13.88 -22.11
N VAL A 180 14.73 -13.28 -22.42
CA VAL A 180 16.04 -13.79 -22.03
C VAL A 180 16.18 -13.93 -20.51
N GLN A 181 15.70 -12.95 -19.74
CA GLN A 181 15.74 -13.02 -18.27
C GLN A 181 14.82 -14.11 -17.72
N GLN A 182 13.62 -14.28 -18.33
CA GLN A 182 12.68 -15.35 -17.96
C GLN A 182 13.30 -16.73 -18.19
N GLU A 183 13.85 -16.95 -19.38
CA GLU A 183 14.51 -18.22 -19.77
C GLU A 183 15.70 -18.51 -18.87
N SER A 184 16.60 -17.53 -18.69
CA SER A 184 17.80 -17.68 -17.87
C SER A 184 17.45 -18.04 -16.41
N LEU A 185 16.46 -17.34 -15.82
CA LEU A 185 16.00 -17.62 -14.46
C LEU A 185 15.38 -19.01 -14.34
N MET A 186 14.46 -19.35 -15.27
CA MET A 186 13.73 -20.62 -15.20
C MET A 186 14.65 -21.80 -15.45
N ASP A 187 15.58 -21.69 -16.38
CA ASP A 187 16.59 -22.70 -16.69
C ASP A 187 17.53 -22.94 -15.51
N PHE A 188 17.97 -21.84 -14.87
CA PHE A 188 18.80 -21.94 -13.67
C PHE A 188 18.06 -22.67 -12.53
N ILE A 189 16.79 -22.32 -12.28
CA ILE A 189 15.98 -22.98 -11.25
C ILE A 189 15.83 -24.46 -11.55
N LYS A 190 15.55 -24.81 -12.81
CA LYS A 190 15.35 -26.20 -13.27
C LYS A 190 16.60 -27.07 -13.10
N LYS A 191 17.78 -26.51 -13.40
CA LYS A 191 19.07 -27.23 -13.35
C LYS A 191 19.70 -27.28 -11.94
N ASP A 192 19.37 -26.34 -11.06
CA ASP A 192 20.00 -26.26 -9.73
C ASP A 192 19.49 -27.33 -8.78
N LYS A 193 20.40 -28.14 -8.19
CA LYS A 193 20.07 -29.24 -7.28
C LYS A 193 19.22 -28.82 -6.08
N ARG A 194 19.42 -27.61 -5.56
CA ARG A 194 18.72 -27.09 -4.37
C ARG A 194 17.37 -26.48 -4.74
N TYR A 195 17.29 -25.77 -5.89
CA TYR A 195 16.16 -24.94 -6.23
C TYR A 195 15.17 -25.57 -7.21
N LYS A 196 15.53 -26.69 -7.88
CA LYS A 196 14.67 -27.40 -8.83
C LYS A 196 13.27 -27.77 -8.29
N LYS A 197 13.15 -27.97 -6.98
CA LYS A 197 11.88 -28.28 -6.34
C LYS A 197 10.88 -27.14 -6.41
N TYR A 198 11.32 -25.90 -6.58
CA TYR A 198 10.49 -24.69 -6.71
C TYR A 198 10.21 -24.31 -8.17
N TYR A 199 10.69 -25.08 -9.14
CA TYR A 199 10.51 -24.75 -10.56
C TYR A 199 9.04 -24.64 -10.92
N GLY A 200 8.21 -25.62 -10.57
CA GLY A 200 6.78 -25.63 -10.81
C GLY A 200 6.10 -24.39 -10.20
N ASP A 201 6.46 -24.00 -8.97
CA ASP A 201 5.87 -22.84 -8.27
C ASP A 201 6.09 -21.53 -9.06
N TYR A 202 7.33 -21.27 -9.48
CA TYR A 202 7.65 -20.05 -10.21
C TYR A 202 7.14 -20.08 -11.66
N LYS A 203 7.16 -21.25 -12.30
CA LYS A 203 6.57 -21.45 -13.63
C LYS A 203 5.06 -21.16 -13.58
N PHE A 204 4.37 -21.70 -12.59
CA PHE A 204 2.94 -21.49 -12.41
C PHE A 204 2.59 -20.01 -12.19
N LEU A 205 3.37 -19.27 -11.38
CA LEU A 205 3.20 -17.84 -11.19
C LEU A 205 3.42 -17.05 -12.49
N LEU A 206 4.40 -17.47 -13.31
CA LEU A 206 4.70 -16.85 -14.60
C LEU A 206 3.59 -17.08 -15.63
N GLU A 207 2.95 -18.25 -15.61
CA GLU A 207 1.92 -18.66 -16.56
C GLU A 207 0.49 -18.25 -16.18
N THR A 208 0.26 -17.85 -14.92
CA THR A 208 -1.07 -17.51 -14.41
C THR A 208 -1.22 -16.06 -13.97
N GLY A 209 -0.12 -15.38 -13.67
CA GLY A 209 -0.12 -14.02 -13.12
C GLY A 209 -0.81 -13.88 -11.76
N LEU A 210 -1.06 -14.97 -11.05
CA LEU A 210 -1.64 -14.95 -9.70
C LEU A 210 -0.80 -14.13 -8.73
N ARG A 211 -1.47 -13.48 -7.75
CA ARG A 211 -0.75 -12.97 -6.59
C ARG A 211 -0.22 -14.14 -5.78
N LEU A 212 0.96 -13.99 -5.18
CA LEU A 212 1.53 -15.07 -4.37
C LEU A 212 0.60 -15.53 -3.25
N SER A 213 -0.17 -14.65 -2.64
CA SER A 213 -1.17 -14.97 -1.62
C SER A 213 -2.39 -15.72 -2.16
N GLU A 214 -2.82 -15.43 -3.40
CA GLU A 214 -3.86 -16.17 -4.12
C GLU A 214 -3.36 -17.59 -4.43
N PHE A 215 -2.19 -17.71 -5.07
CA PHE A 215 -1.60 -19.01 -5.41
C PHE A 215 -1.47 -19.94 -4.20
N ARG A 216 -1.10 -19.40 -3.05
CA ARG A 216 -0.97 -20.19 -1.81
C ARG A 216 -2.28 -20.54 -1.15
N GLY A 217 -3.31 -19.75 -1.41
CA GLY A 217 -4.66 -20.03 -0.98
C GLY A 217 -5.35 -21.10 -1.83
N LEU A 218 -4.84 -21.42 -3.03
CA LEU A 218 -5.51 -22.37 -3.91
C LEU A 218 -5.65 -23.75 -3.27
N THR A 219 -6.85 -24.28 -3.37
CA THR A 219 -7.22 -25.65 -3.00
C THR A 219 -7.56 -26.47 -4.24
N PHE A 220 -7.67 -27.78 -4.12
CA PHE A 220 -8.14 -28.63 -5.22
C PHE A 220 -9.53 -28.25 -5.71
N LYS A 221 -10.40 -27.70 -4.85
CA LYS A 221 -11.75 -27.25 -5.20
C LYS A 221 -11.77 -26.05 -6.13
N ASP A 222 -10.69 -25.28 -6.18
CA ASP A 222 -10.57 -24.09 -7.01
C ASP A 222 -10.15 -24.41 -8.45
N ILE A 223 -9.75 -25.65 -8.72
CA ILE A 223 -9.16 -26.08 -9.99
C ILE A 223 -10.12 -27.02 -10.72
N ASP A 224 -10.52 -26.60 -11.90
CA ASP A 224 -11.26 -27.43 -12.84
C ASP A 224 -10.30 -27.91 -13.94
N PHE A 225 -9.80 -29.12 -13.78
CA PHE A 225 -8.88 -29.73 -14.74
C PHE A 225 -9.54 -30.03 -16.10
N LYS A 226 -10.85 -30.33 -16.11
CA LYS A 226 -11.59 -30.65 -17.34
C LYS A 226 -11.71 -29.41 -18.22
N ASN A 227 -12.11 -28.28 -17.63
CA ASN A 227 -12.28 -27.02 -18.34
C ASN A 227 -11.01 -26.15 -18.30
N ARG A 228 -9.92 -26.62 -17.70
CA ARG A 228 -8.66 -25.90 -17.54
C ARG A 228 -8.82 -24.52 -16.92
N THR A 229 -9.61 -24.41 -15.86
CA THR A 229 -9.85 -23.12 -15.20
C THR A 229 -9.48 -23.14 -13.74
N ILE A 230 -9.04 -21.98 -13.24
CA ILE A 230 -8.78 -21.69 -11.85
C ILE A 230 -9.79 -20.66 -11.38
N THR A 231 -10.50 -20.95 -10.30
CA THR A 231 -11.36 -19.98 -9.62
C THR A 231 -10.56 -19.29 -8.52
N VAL A 232 -10.41 -17.98 -8.62
CA VAL A 232 -9.73 -17.16 -7.60
C VAL A 232 -10.80 -16.43 -6.80
N SER A 233 -11.10 -16.91 -5.60
CA SER A 233 -12.13 -16.34 -4.72
C SER A 233 -11.60 -15.97 -3.33
N HIS A 234 -10.34 -16.34 -3.03
CA HIS A 234 -9.74 -16.12 -1.74
C HIS A 234 -8.21 -16.08 -1.82
N GLN A 235 -7.58 -15.72 -0.73
CA GLN A 235 -6.13 -15.70 -0.60
C GLN A 235 -5.70 -16.12 0.81
N LEU A 236 -4.57 -16.78 0.92
CA LEU A 236 -3.97 -17.14 2.20
C LEU A 236 -3.17 -15.97 2.77
N SER A 237 -3.44 -15.61 4.01
CA SER A 237 -2.72 -14.62 4.80
C SER A 237 -2.10 -15.24 6.04
N TYR A 238 -1.03 -14.63 6.51
CA TYR A 238 -0.36 -15.03 7.74
C TYR A 238 -0.56 -13.95 8.80
N GLY A 239 -1.28 -14.28 9.85
CA GLY A 239 -1.76 -13.34 10.87
C GLY A 239 -0.85 -13.21 12.10
N PRO A 240 -1.32 -12.50 13.14
CA PRO A 240 -0.72 -12.52 14.48
C PRO A 240 -0.75 -13.95 15.07
N LYS A 241 0.17 -14.24 15.98
CA LYS A 241 0.31 -15.55 16.66
C LYS A 241 0.62 -16.70 15.68
N ASP A 242 1.30 -16.38 14.57
CA ASP A 242 1.72 -17.38 13.59
C ASP A 242 0.56 -18.22 13.03
N ALA A 243 -0.63 -17.62 12.91
CA ALA A 243 -1.82 -18.27 12.42
C ALA A 243 -2.06 -17.95 10.93
N PHE A 244 -2.47 -18.98 10.17
CA PHE A 244 -2.98 -18.82 8.81
C PHE A 244 -4.43 -18.35 8.85
N HIS A 245 -4.80 -17.50 7.90
CA HIS A 245 -6.16 -17.03 7.71
C HIS A 245 -6.50 -16.95 6.23
N ILE A 246 -7.74 -17.28 5.90
CA ILE A 246 -8.28 -17.01 4.57
C ILE A 246 -8.85 -15.60 4.55
N ILE A 247 -8.53 -14.85 3.52
CA ILE A 247 -9.04 -13.50 3.31
C ILE A 247 -9.71 -13.46 1.95
N GLU A 248 -10.94 -12.99 1.91
CA GLU A 248 -11.63 -12.70 0.66
C GLU A 248 -10.96 -11.54 -0.09
N PRO A 249 -11.10 -11.48 -1.42
CA PRO A 249 -10.61 -10.36 -2.20
C PRO A 249 -11.14 -9.02 -1.69
N LYS A 250 -10.35 -7.96 -1.90
CA LYS A 250 -10.72 -6.61 -1.44
C LYS A 250 -11.86 -5.99 -2.26
N SER A 251 -12.10 -6.49 -3.46
CA SER A 251 -13.08 -5.99 -4.43
C SER A 251 -13.72 -7.16 -5.18
N ALA A 252 -14.91 -6.94 -5.74
CA ALA A 252 -15.59 -7.92 -6.59
C ALA A 252 -14.72 -8.40 -7.76
N SER A 253 -13.91 -7.50 -8.34
CA SER A 253 -12.94 -7.83 -9.39
C SER A 253 -11.84 -8.81 -8.96
N GLY A 254 -11.69 -9.06 -7.66
CA GLY A 254 -10.80 -10.09 -7.15
C GLY A 254 -11.34 -11.51 -7.37
N ASN A 255 -12.67 -11.67 -7.45
CA ASN A 255 -13.32 -12.94 -7.77
C ASN A 255 -13.33 -13.11 -9.29
N ARG A 256 -12.60 -14.12 -9.79
CA ARG A 256 -12.44 -14.33 -11.22
C ARG A 256 -12.12 -15.77 -11.55
N LYS A 257 -12.40 -16.17 -12.79
CA LYS A 257 -11.90 -17.42 -13.38
C LYS A 257 -10.82 -17.10 -14.39
N ILE A 258 -9.71 -17.81 -14.33
CA ILE A 258 -8.62 -17.71 -15.31
C ILE A 258 -8.41 -19.04 -16.01
N TYR A 259 -8.13 -18.99 -17.31
CA TYR A 259 -7.82 -20.19 -18.10
C TYR A 259 -6.35 -20.57 -17.89
N MET A 260 -6.06 -21.87 -17.78
CA MET A 260 -4.70 -22.40 -17.64
C MET A 260 -4.10 -22.67 -19.03
N THR A 261 -2.95 -22.05 -19.30
CA THR A 261 -2.10 -22.41 -20.44
C THR A 261 -1.57 -23.83 -20.27
N ASP A 262 -1.03 -24.45 -21.34
CA ASP A 262 -0.38 -25.75 -21.24
C ASP A 262 0.77 -25.72 -20.23
N GLY A 263 1.58 -24.63 -20.23
CA GLY A 263 2.65 -24.43 -19.27
C GLY A 263 2.15 -24.30 -17.82
N ALA A 264 0.96 -23.72 -17.60
CA ALA A 264 0.35 -23.67 -16.28
C ALA A 264 -0.12 -25.04 -15.80
N VAL A 265 -0.72 -25.84 -16.69
CA VAL A 265 -1.15 -27.22 -16.39
C VAL A 265 0.04 -28.11 -16.06
N GLU A 266 1.11 -28.07 -16.85
CA GLU A 266 2.36 -28.81 -16.58
C GLU A 266 2.96 -28.44 -15.23
N ALA A 267 3.07 -27.13 -14.95
CA ALA A 267 3.61 -26.63 -13.68
C ALA A 267 2.76 -27.08 -12.48
N LEU A 268 1.42 -27.03 -12.64
CA LEU A 268 0.49 -27.46 -11.58
C LEU A 268 0.61 -28.96 -11.31
N ASN A 269 0.70 -29.79 -12.35
CA ASN A 269 0.90 -31.23 -12.23
C ASN A 269 2.21 -31.54 -11.53
N GLU A 270 3.30 -30.81 -11.84
CA GLU A 270 4.58 -30.95 -11.16
C GLU A 270 4.48 -30.60 -9.65
N ILE A 271 3.76 -29.54 -9.30
CA ILE A 271 3.51 -29.13 -7.93
C ILE A 271 2.74 -30.22 -7.18
N ILE A 272 1.64 -30.70 -7.76
CA ILE A 272 0.80 -31.75 -7.17
C ILE A 272 1.58 -33.06 -6.99
N ALA A 273 2.40 -33.45 -7.96
CA ALA A 273 3.24 -34.65 -7.87
C ALA A 273 4.27 -34.58 -6.70
N LYS A 274 4.71 -33.39 -6.37
CA LYS A 274 5.66 -33.13 -5.26
C LYS A 274 4.97 -32.81 -3.92
N ARG A 275 3.65 -32.74 -3.92
CA ARG A 275 2.89 -32.41 -2.71
C ARG A 275 3.07 -33.50 -1.66
N PRO A 276 3.38 -33.14 -0.40
CA PRO A 276 3.53 -34.12 0.67
C PRO A 276 2.24 -34.92 0.90
N LYS A 277 2.39 -36.23 1.09
CA LYS A 277 1.30 -37.08 1.54
C LYS A 277 1.30 -37.05 3.09
N VAL A 278 0.42 -36.27 3.67
CA VAL A 278 0.26 -36.14 5.12
C VAL A 278 -0.97 -36.89 5.60
N LYS A 279 -0.95 -37.41 6.82
CA LYS A 279 -2.07 -38.15 7.40
C LYS A 279 -3.27 -37.24 7.68
N ASN A 280 -3.00 -36.02 8.17
CA ASN A 280 -4.01 -35.01 8.46
C ASN A 280 -3.57 -33.66 7.90
N GLU A 281 -4.45 -33.02 7.14
CA GLU A 281 -4.25 -31.64 6.66
C GLU A 281 -4.98 -30.68 7.59
N VAL A 282 -4.33 -29.57 7.88
CA VAL A 282 -4.91 -28.54 8.75
C VAL A 282 -5.95 -27.75 7.96
N MET A 283 -7.15 -27.65 8.53
CA MET A 283 -8.20 -26.76 8.02
C MET A 283 -7.94 -25.32 8.46
N VAL A 284 -8.00 -24.39 7.54
CA VAL A 284 -7.85 -22.94 7.80
C VAL A 284 -9.13 -22.24 7.40
N ASP A 285 -9.85 -21.67 8.36
CA ASP A 285 -11.11 -20.94 8.15
C ASP A 285 -12.10 -21.68 7.22
N GLY A 286 -12.23 -23.01 7.40
CA GLY A 286 -13.12 -23.87 6.61
C GLY A 286 -12.54 -24.39 5.30
N TYR A 287 -11.32 -24.04 4.93
CA TYR A 287 -10.61 -24.50 3.73
C TYR A 287 -9.61 -25.59 4.06
N CYS A 288 -9.56 -26.62 3.23
CA CYS A 288 -8.58 -27.72 3.28
C CYS A 288 -8.21 -28.16 1.85
N GLY A 289 -7.24 -29.04 1.71
CA GLY A 289 -6.80 -29.52 0.39
C GLY A 289 -6.00 -28.46 -0.37
N PHE A 290 -5.18 -27.69 0.34
CA PHE A 290 -4.30 -26.69 -0.26
C PHE A 290 -3.32 -27.33 -1.24
N ILE A 291 -3.17 -26.73 -2.45
CA ILE A 291 -2.22 -27.22 -3.46
C ILE A 291 -0.79 -27.16 -2.93
N LEU A 292 -0.43 -26.06 -2.26
CA LEU A 292 0.86 -25.88 -1.61
C LEU A 292 0.77 -26.25 -0.13
N LEU A 293 1.29 -27.42 0.22
CA LEU A 293 1.25 -27.99 1.56
C LEU A 293 2.65 -28.22 2.11
N GLY A 294 2.83 -27.99 3.42
CA GLY A 294 4.04 -28.34 4.16
C GLY A 294 3.99 -29.80 4.64
N ASN A 295 5.15 -30.35 5.01
CA ASN A 295 5.23 -31.71 5.61
C ASN A 295 4.51 -31.82 6.96
N ASP A 296 4.23 -30.69 7.59
CA ASP A 296 3.51 -30.54 8.85
C ASP A 296 1.98 -30.50 8.68
N GLY A 297 1.49 -30.63 7.45
CA GLY A 297 0.06 -30.54 7.11
C GLY A 297 -0.51 -29.14 7.06
N TYR A 298 0.29 -28.10 7.29
CA TYR A 298 -0.11 -26.72 7.14
C TYR A 298 0.09 -26.22 5.71
N PRO A 299 -0.68 -25.21 5.26
CA PRO A 299 -0.39 -24.50 4.02
C PRO A 299 1.03 -23.92 4.05
N TYR A 300 1.71 -23.95 2.92
CA TYR A 300 3.11 -23.50 2.85
C TYR A 300 3.26 -22.00 3.11
N CYS A 301 4.14 -21.58 4.05
CA CYS A 301 4.24 -20.20 4.54
C CYS A 301 4.73 -19.19 3.47
N ILE A 302 4.07 -18.02 3.41
CA ILE A 302 4.29 -16.93 2.42
C ILE A 302 5.74 -16.45 2.36
N GLN A 303 6.38 -16.33 3.51
CA GLN A 303 7.71 -15.74 3.61
C GLN A 303 8.79 -16.56 2.90
N ASN A 304 8.56 -17.87 2.72
CA ASN A 304 9.56 -18.79 2.18
C ASN A 304 9.81 -18.55 0.68
N HIS A 305 8.78 -18.37 -0.17
CA HIS A 305 8.99 -18.15 -1.62
C HIS A 305 9.78 -16.87 -1.91
N SER A 306 9.45 -15.75 -1.26
CA SER A 306 10.19 -14.50 -1.46
C SER A 306 11.65 -14.59 -0.98
N LYS A 307 11.89 -15.28 0.15
CA LYS A 307 13.25 -15.53 0.66
C LYS A 307 14.03 -16.47 -0.26
N VAL A 308 13.37 -17.52 -0.75
CA VAL A 308 13.97 -18.49 -1.67
C VAL A 308 14.31 -17.82 -2.99
N LEU A 309 13.40 -17.03 -3.57
CA LEU A 309 13.64 -16.29 -4.82
C LEU A 309 14.84 -15.34 -4.69
N LYS A 310 14.91 -14.58 -3.60
CA LYS A 310 16.06 -13.73 -3.31
C LYS A 310 17.37 -14.52 -3.24
N SER A 311 17.34 -15.71 -2.65
CA SER A 311 18.51 -16.61 -2.56
C SER A 311 18.90 -17.17 -3.94
N ILE A 312 17.92 -17.51 -4.78
CA ILE A 312 18.12 -17.96 -6.17
C ILE A 312 18.84 -16.89 -6.96
N ILE A 313 18.30 -15.66 -6.97
CA ILE A 313 18.86 -14.53 -7.71
C ILE A 313 20.29 -14.20 -7.22
N LYS A 314 20.49 -14.19 -5.90
CA LYS A 314 21.83 -13.99 -5.32
C LYS A 314 22.83 -15.04 -5.82
N LYS A 315 22.42 -16.32 -5.88
CA LYS A 315 23.27 -17.40 -6.38
C LYS A 315 23.51 -17.27 -7.90
N TYR A 316 22.46 -17.00 -8.67
CA TYR A 316 22.56 -16.77 -10.12
C TYR A 316 23.55 -15.66 -10.42
N ASN A 317 23.38 -14.46 -9.84
CA ASN A 317 24.22 -13.29 -10.10
C ASN A 317 25.69 -13.50 -9.68
N ARG A 318 25.94 -14.35 -8.67
CA ARG A 318 27.30 -14.75 -8.31
C ARG A 318 27.96 -15.65 -9.37
N LEU A 319 27.18 -16.49 -10.04
CA LEU A 319 27.68 -17.43 -11.04
C LEU A 319 27.71 -16.81 -12.46
N HIS A 320 26.92 -15.77 -12.69
CA HIS A 320 26.77 -15.07 -13.97
C HIS A 320 26.95 -13.56 -13.78
N PRO A 321 28.15 -13.09 -13.37
CA PRO A 321 28.41 -11.67 -13.13
C PRO A 321 28.31 -10.82 -14.39
N GLU A 322 28.50 -11.43 -15.57
CA GLU A 322 28.40 -10.81 -16.89
C GLU A 322 26.97 -10.50 -17.33
N ALA A 323 26.00 -11.23 -16.81
CA ALA A 323 24.58 -11.08 -17.15
C ALA A 323 23.69 -11.17 -15.88
N PRO A 324 23.82 -10.24 -14.93
CA PRO A 324 23.13 -10.34 -13.66
C PRO A 324 21.64 -10.09 -13.83
N LEU A 325 20.82 -10.89 -13.17
CA LEU A 325 19.39 -10.67 -13.05
C LEU A 325 19.11 -9.49 -12.12
N PRO A 326 18.13 -8.64 -12.45
CA PRO A 326 17.71 -7.53 -11.59
C PRO A 326 17.03 -8.03 -10.31
N HIS A 327 16.56 -7.10 -9.48
CA HIS A 327 15.80 -7.46 -8.29
C HIS A 327 14.40 -7.99 -8.65
N ILE A 328 14.25 -9.30 -8.75
CA ILE A 328 13.00 -10.00 -9.06
C ILE A 328 12.28 -10.39 -7.77
N THR A 329 10.97 -10.16 -7.75
CA THR A 329 10.06 -10.52 -6.68
C THR A 329 8.92 -11.39 -7.22
N PRO A 330 8.12 -12.08 -6.39
CA PRO A 330 6.91 -12.75 -6.88
C PRO A 330 5.94 -11.81 -7.63
N HIS A 331 5.96 -10.52 -7.31
CA HIS A 331 5.16 -9.53 -8.01
C HIS A 331 5.70 -9.23 -9.43
N THR A 332 7.01 -9.38 -9.63
CA THR A 332 7.63 -9.27 -10.96
C THR A 332 7.13 -10.35 -11.91
N PHE A 333 6.91 -11.59 -11.45
CA PHE A 333 6.30 -12.65 -12.27
C PHE A 333 4.91 -12.25 -12.77
N ARG A 334 4.11 -11.66 -11.91
CA ARG A 334 2.79 -11.17 -12.27
C ARG A 334 2.85 -10.01 -13.28
N HIS A 335 3.79 -9.07 -13.12
CA HIS A 335 4.03 -8.01 -14.11
C HIS A 335 4.48 -8.58 -15.45
N THR A 336 5.37 -9.57 -15.43
CA THR A 336 5.85 -10.26 -16.61
C THR A 336 4.72 -10.98 -17.34
N PHE A 337 3.87 -11.72 -16.61
CA PHE A 337 2.66 -12.32 -17.19
C PHE A 337 1.77 -11.28 -17.86
N CYS A 338 1.51 -10.16 -17.18
CA CYS A 338 0.70 -9.06 -17.72
C CYS A 338 1.28 -8.54 -19.06
N THR A 339 2.59 -8.28 -19.11
CA THR A 339 3.28 -7.82 -20.31
C THR A 339 3.27 -8.89 -21.41
N ASN A 340 3.51 -10.16 -21.06
CA ASN A 340 3.49 -11.28 -22.02
C ASN A 340 2.11 -11.45 -22.66
N MET A 341 1.03 -11.30 -21.88
CA MET A 341 -0.35 -11.41 -22.41
C MET A 341 -0.70 -10.24 -23.32
N LEU A 342 -0.28 -9.02 -22.99
CA LEU A 342 -0.43 -7.84 -23.86
C LEU A 342 0.33 -8.04 -25.18
N ASN A 343 1.57 -8.51 -25.12
CA ASN A 343 2.39 -8.77 -26.31
C ASN A 343 1.80 -9.88 -27.21
N LYS A 344 1.02 -10.82 -26.62
CA LYS A 344 0.28 -11.86 -27.33
C LYS A 344 -1.08 -11.39 -27.87
N GLY A 345 -1.45 -10.12 -27.65
CA GLY A 345 -2.65 -9.49 -28.19
C GLY A 345 -3.90 -9.62 -27.31
N LEU A 346 -3.76 -10.01 -26.04
CA LEU A 346 -4.89 -9.97 -25.12
C LEU A 346 -5.30 -8.52 -24.87
N ASP A 347 -6.59 -8.21 -25.04
CA ASP A 347 -7.12 -6.86 -24.85
C ASP A 347 -7.02 -6.40 -23.38
N ILE A 348 -6.99 -5.09 -23.16
CA ILE A 348 -6.77 -4.49 -21.84
C ILE A 348 -7.88 -4.85 -20.86
N THR A 349 -9.13 -4.95 -21.31
CA THR A 349 -10.30 -5.26 -20.45
C THR A 349 -10.23 -6.71 -19.96
N SER A 350 -9.97 -7.65 -20.88
CA SER A 350 -9.75 -9.07 -20.54
C SER A 350 -8.56 -9.24 -19.62
N LEU A 351 -7.46 -8.51 -19.88
CA LEU A 351 -6.29 -8.56 -19.02
C LEU A 351 -6.59 -8.00 -17.62
N GLN A 352 -7.32 -6.88 -17.52
CA GLN A 352 -7.76 -6.32 -16.25
C GLN A 352 -8.57 -7.34 -15.45
N TYR A 353 -9.50 -8.05 -16.09
CA TYR A 353 -10.27 -9.12 -15.46
C TYR A 353 -9.37 -10.25 -14.97
N VAL A 354 -8.51 -10.82 -15.85
CA VAL A 354 -7.58 -11.90 -15.50
C VAL A 354 -6.66 -11.51 -14.34
N MET A 355 -6.17 -10.27 -14.35
CA MET A 355 -5.32 -9.75 -13.28
C MET A 355 -6.11 -9.43 -11.99
N GLY A 356 -7.42 -9.22 -12.05
CA GLY A 356 -8.24 -8.81 -10.91
C GLY A 356 -7.81 -7.43 -10.39
N HIS A 357 -7.64 -6.46 -11.31
CA HIS A 357 -7.35 -5.08 -10.98
C HIS A 357 -8.67 -4.30 -10.87
N SER A 358 -8.92 -3.70 -9.70
CA SER A 358 -10.09 -2.84 -9.49
C SER A 358 -9.95 -1.49 -10.18
N ASP A 359 -8.72 -1.03 -10.40
CA ASP A 359 -8.40 0.24 -11.06
C ASP A 359 -7.72 -0.03 -12.41
N PRO A 360 -8.32 0.38 -13.55
CA PRO A 360 -7.75 0.25 -14.88
C PRO A 360 -6.37 0.91 -15.02
N SER A 361 -6.11 1.97 -14.26
CA SER A 361 -4.84 2.70 -14.29
C SER A 361 -3.63 1.82 -13.96
N VAL A 362 -3.84 0.75 -13.19
CA VAL A 362 -2.79 -0.22 -12.84
C VAL A 362 -2.38 -1.03 -14.08
N THR A 363 -3.34 -1.47 -14.88
CA THR A 363 -3.09 -2.21 -16.13
C THR A 363 -2.52 -1.27 -17.20
N LEU A 364 -3.06 -0.06 -17.32
CA LEU A 364 -2.58 0.96 -18.27
C LEU A 364 -1.12 1.40 -18.01
N LYS A 365 -0.68 1.45 -16.76
CA LYS A 365 0.73 1.72 -16.44
C LYS A 365 1.69 0.64 -16.97
N VAL A 366 1.26 -0.61 -17.01
CA VAL A 366 2.04 -1.69 -17.64
C VAL A 366 2.04 -1.49 -19.15
N TYR A 367 0.90 -1.10 -19.73
CA TYR A 367 0.77 -0.84 -21.17
C TYR A 367 1.64 0.33 -21.65
N SER A 368 1.85 1.37 -20.85
CA SER A 368 2.70 2.51 -21.22
C SER A 368 4.18 2.16 -21.43
N HIS A 369 4.59 0.95 -21.02
CA HIS A 369 5.94 0.39 -21.23
C HIS A 369 6.00 -0.60 -22.41
N VAL A 370 4.87 -0.85 -23.11
CA VAL A 370 4.85 -1.68 -24.32
C VAL A 370 5.56 -0.91 -25.45
N ASN A 371 6.63 -1.47 -25.97
CA ASN A 371 7.46 -0.87 -27.02
C ASN A 371 6.66 -0.57 -28.28
N SER A 372 7.05 0.50 -28.99
CA SER A 372 6.55 0.86 -30.34
C SER A 372 6.55 -0.32 -31.31
N ASP A 373 7.52 -1.22 -31.21
CA ASP A 373 7.65 -2.41 -32.06
C ASP A 373 6.49 -3.40 -31.90
N VAL A 374 5.97 -3.56 -30.66
CA VAL A 374 4.78 -4.40 -30.40
C VAL A 374 3.52 -3.77 -30.99
N SER A 375 3.40 -2.45 -30.90
CA SER A 375 2.28 -1.72 -31.52
C SER A 375 2.30 -1.86 -33.05
N ILE A 376 3.47 -1.75 -33.66
CA ILE A 376 3.67 -1.95 -35.11
C ILE A 376 3.35 -3.40 -35.50
N LYS A 377 3.82 -4.39 -34.74
CA LYS A 377 3.52 -5.82 -34.97
C LYS A 377 2.02 -6.12 -34.87
N ASN A 378 1.34 -5.55 -33.87
CA ASN A 378 -0.11 -5.70 -33.71
C ASN A 378 -0.88 -5.01 -34.85
N MET A 379 -0.45 -3.83 -35.30
CA MET A 379 -1.02 -3.18 -36.50
C MET A 379 -0.83 -4.04 -37.74
N LYS A 380 0.36 -4.58 -37.98
CA LYS A 380 0.61 -5.53 -39.09
C LYS A 380 -0.35 -6.72 -39.04
N ASN A 381 -0.46 -7.38 -37.88
CA ASN A 381 -1.34 -8.55 -37.74
C ASN A 381 -2.81 -8.22 -38.05
N ILE A 382 -3.28 -7.02 -37.66
CA ILE A 382 -4.66 -6.55 -37.96
C ILE A 382 -4.84 -6.28 -39.45
N VAL A 383 -3.84 -5.67 -40.09
CA VAL A 383 -3.87 -5.39 -41.53
C VAL A 383 -3.81 -6.69 -42.33
N ASP A 384 -2.92 -7.61 -41.96
CA ASP A 384 -2.78 -8.92 -42.62
C ASP A 384 -4.04 -9.77 -42.45
N ALA A 385 -4.68 -9.77 -41.28
CA ALA A 385 -5.96 -10.42 -41.05
C ALA A 385 -7.08 -9.83 -41.91
N ARG A 386 -7.12 -8.52 -42.11
CA ARG A 386 -8.09 -7.87 -43.02
C ARG A 386 -7.87 -8.25 -44.49
N ASN A 387 -6.62 -8.36 -44.90
CA ASN A 387 -6.28 -8.79 -46.26
C ASN A 387 -6.70 -10.25 -46.55
N VAL A 388 -6.65 -11.13 -45.54
CA VAL A 388 -7.15 -12.51 -45.64
C VAL A 388 -8.67 -12.59 -45.81
N PHE A 389 -9.43 -11.68 -45.15
CA PHE A 389 -10.88 -11.60 -45.31
C PHE A 389 -11.32 -10.77 -46.52
N GLY A 390 -10.47 -9.86 -47.02
CA GLY A 390 -10.76 -9.03 -48.20
C GLY A 390 -10.67 -9.79 -49.54
N CYS A 391 -9.84 -10.83 -49.65
CA CYS A 391 -9.75 -11.69 -50.83
C CYS A 391 -10.94 -12.63 -51.02
N ALA A 392 -11.73 -12.92 -49.96
CA ALA A 392 -12.88 -13.82 -50.06
C ALA A 392 -14.13 -13.17 -50.70
N TYR A 393 -14.13 -11.86 -50.94
CA TYR A 393 -15.27 -11.13 -51.52
C TYR A 393 -15.08 -10.75 -53.02
N GLN A 394 -13.95 -11.11 -53.64
CA GLN A 394 -13.70 -10.77 -55.09
C GLN A 394 -13.88 -11.92 -56.05
N GLU A 395 -14.28 -13.13 -55.61
CA GLU A 395 -14.53 -14.26 -56.52
C GLU A 395 -16.01 -14.59 -56.74
N THR A 396 -16.92 -13.66 -56.42
CA THR A 396 -18.37 -13.85 -56.71
C THR A 396 -18.99 -12.57 -57.31
N ILE A 397 -18.52 -12.18 -58.50
CA ILE A 397 -19.27 -11.33 -59.43
C ILE A 397 -19.04 -11.88 -60.86
#